data_2db8e27454cc062066a68d6a21602292
#
_entry.id   2db8e27454cc062066a68d6a21602292
#
_cell.length_a   1.000
_cell.length_b   1.000
_cell.length_c   1.000
_cell.angle_alpha   90.00
_cell.angle_beta   90.00
_cell.angle_gamma   90.00
#
_symmetry.space_group_name_H-M   'P 1'
#
loop_
_entity.id
_entity.type
_entity.pdbx_description
1 polymer ?
#
loop_
_entity_poly.entity_id
_entity_poly.type
_entity_poly.pdbx_seq_one_letter_code
_entity_poly.pdbx_strand_id
1 'polypeptide(L)'
;MGKIFFTGDLHFGHANVLAFDNRPFKSVEEMDAELIRRWNNKVGKGDLTYVLGDMIWKARNDDAPELIKSLNGQIILIKGNHDRFLHNAKAKAALAGIKDSDDICVTLEDGTKKRVILDHFFKPMYNGHRYQAIHLHAHSHFTDEADFEVDFAKYLNSIGYRNEIYNVGCMYWNYEPVTLDEIIEGGPTLRPNYGERSPEYTMQFPWIKKPTLYPEDGITWNVFYHNVNGDWIDTFNIFEHGAFREYVKKAARKVQSKEDFAKQLRSEVMYYFWAKCEWEVLITPWVGGKGVEDKKVDVCWQIMNNWDVFVDYVWNNRKKL
;
A
#
# COMPACT_ATOMS: atom_id res chain seq x y z
N MET A 1 -2.44 21.37 28.58
CA MET A 1 -3.23 20.45 27.76
C MET A 1 -2.35 19.24 27.48
N GLY A 2 -2.93 18.04 27.48
CA GLY A 2 -2.19 16.86 27.05
C GLY A 2 -1.79 16.97 25.58
N LYS A 3 -0.70 16.29 25.20
CA LYS A 3 -0.26 16.19 23.82
C LYS A 3 -1.16 15.24 23.03
N ILE A 4 -1.18 15.40 21.69
CA ILE A 4 -1.86 14.50 20.76
C ILE A 4 -0.78 13.72 20.01
N PHE A 5 -0.89 12.40 20.07
CA PHE A 5 0.01 11.46 19.38
C PHE A 5 -0.74 10.67 18.32
N PHE A 6 0.00 10.16 17.36
CA PHE A 6 -0.49 9.34 16.25
C PHE A 6 0.40 8.10 16.10
N THR A 7 -0.19 6.99 15.74
CA THR A 7 0.48 5.74 15.37
C THR A 7 -0.51 4.83 14.65
N GLY A 8 -0.06 3.74 14.07
CA GLY A 8 -0.91 2.71 13.44
C GLY A 8 -0.17 1.39 13.32
N ASP A 9 -0.85 0.35 12.86
CA ASP A 9 -0.29 -0.95 12.54
C ASP A 9 0.56 -1.57 13.67
N LEU A 10 0.12 -1.42 14.91
CA LEU A 10 0.83 -1.97 16.07
C LEU A 10 0.86 -3.50 16.02
N HIS A 11 -0.25 -4.12 15.60
CA HIS A 11 -0.38 -5.57 15.45
C HIS A 11 0.01 -6.37 16.69
N PHE A 12 -0.37 -5.91 17.88
CA PHE A 12 -0.11 -6.65 19.13
C PHE A 12 -0.54 -8.12 19.01
N GLY A 13 0.37 -9.04 19.31
CA GLY A 13 0.11 -10.49 19.23
C GLY A 13 0.16 -11.10 17.85
N HIS A 14 0.67 -10.38 16.82
CA HIS A 14 0.76 -10.89 15.46
C HIS A 14 2.16 -11.41 15.14
N ALA A 15 2.39 -12.71 15.33
CA ALA A 15 3.72 -13.29 15.11
C ALA A 15 4.23 -13.12 13.65
N ASN A 16 3.33 -13.24 12.67
CA ASN A 16 3.74 -13.19 11.26
C ASN A 16 4.20 -11.80 10.82
N VAL A 17 3.79 -10.72 11.53
CA VAL A 17 4.23 -9.34 11.20
C VAL A 17 5.74 -9.17 11.34
N LEU A 18 6.37 -9.97 12.20
CA LEU A 18 7.83 -9.95 12.37
C LEU A 18 8.56 -10.27 11.07
N ALA A 19 8.05 -11.22 10.31
CA ALA A 19 8.65 -11.66 9.06
C ALA A 19 8.30 -10.73 7.88
N PHE A 20 7.01 -10.49 7.61
CA PHE A 20 6.62 -9.74 6.42
C PHE A 20 6.96 -8.25 6.51
N ASP A 21 7.01 -7.70 7.72
CA ASP A 21 7.33 -6.29 7.99
C ASP A 21 8.81 -6.10 8.42
N ASN A 22 9.56 -7.20 8.46
CA ASN A 22 10.96 -7.25 8.90
C ASN A 22 11.20 -6.49 10.21
N ARG A 23 10.32 -6.70 11.22
CA ARG A 23 10.41 -6.02 12.51
C ARG A 23 11.62 -6.49 13.30
N PRO A 24 12.35 -5.60 13.99
CA PRO A 24 13.62 -5.91 14.66
C PRO A 24 13.41 -6.58 16.02
N PHE A 25 12.50 -7.55 16.12
CA PHE A 25 12.19 -8.28 17.35
C PHE A 25 12.34 -9.78 17.12
N LYS A 26 12.80 -10.50 18.14
CA LYS A 26 13.05 -11.95 18.05
C LYS A 26 11.79 -12.79 18.22
N SER A 27 10.78 -12.24 18.91
CA SER A 27 9.50 -12.90 19.13
C SER A 27 8.38 -11.88 19.25
N VAL A 28 7.13 -12.35 19.14
CA VAL A 28 5.95 -11.51 19.29
C VAL A 28 5.82 -10.97 20.72
N GLU A 29 6.23 -11.73 21.73
CA GLU A 29 6.24 -11.31 23.13
C GLU A 29 7.25 -10.17 23.36
N GLU A 30 8.44 -10.26 22.76
CA GLU A 30 9.44 -9.19 22.78
C GLU A 30 8.90 -7.94 22.09
N MET A 31 8.28 -8.11 20.92
CA MET A 31 7.66 -7.01 20.18
C MET A 31 6.58 -6.32 21.02
N ASP A 32 5.64 -7.08 21.56
CA ASP A 32 4.54 -6.54 22.36
C ASP A 32 5.06 -5.79 23.60
N ALA A 33 6.02 -6.38 24.31
CA ALA A 33 6.63 -5.74 25.48
C ALA A 33 7.36 -4.43 25.12
N GLU A 34 8.08 -4.43 24.00
CA GLU A 34 8.84 -3.26 23.55
C GLU A 34 7.91 -2.13 23.03
N LEU A 35 6.85 -2.48 22.31
CA LEU A 35 5.83 -1.52 21.91
C LEU A 35 5.17 -0.83 23.11
N ILE A 36 4.78 -1.60 24.15
CA ILE A 36 4.22 -1.05 25.38
C ILE A 36 5.24 -0.16 26.09
N ARG A 37 6.48 -0.61 26.19
CA ARG A 37 7.54 0.14 26.85
C ARG A 37 7.80 1.48 26.14
N ARG A 38 7.94 1.49 24.81
CA ARG A 38 8.19 2.69 24.03
C ARG A 38 7.00 3.64 24.10
N TRP A 39 5.78 3.11 23.96
CA TRP A 39 4.55 3.90 24.13
C TRP A 39 4.54 4.61 25.48
N ASN A 40 4.72 3.86 26.58
CA ASN A 40 4.62 4.38 27.94
C ASN A 40 5.76 5.32 28.34
N ASN A 41 6.90 5.24 27.66
CA ASN A 41 7.99 6.20 27.84
C ASN A 41 7.69 7.56 27.20
N LYS A 42 6.86 7.60 26.17
CA LYS A 42 6.59 8.81 25.38
C LYS A 42 5.23 9.45 25.69
N VAL A 43 4.22 8.64 25.87
CA VAL A 43 2.84 9.06 26.13
C VAL A 43 2.60 9.14 27.64
N GLY A 44 2.15 10.30 28.12
CA GLY A 44 1.78 10.53 29.49
C GLY A 44 0.28 10.19 29.74
N LYS A 45 -0.09 10.08 31.03
CA LYS A 45 -1.48 9.74 31.44
C LYS A 45 -2.53 10.78 31.00
N GLY A 46 -2.13 12.03 30.78
CA GLY A 46 -3.02 13.11 30.35
C GLY A 46 -3.09 13.32 28.84
N ASP A 47 -2.37 12.52 28.07
CA ASP A 47 -2.26 12.65 26.62
C ASP A 47 -3.34 11.84 25.89
N LEU A 48 -3.52 12.17 24.62
CA LEU A 48 -4.43 11.49 23.71
C LEU A 48 -3.64 10.88 22.55
N THR A 49 -3.88 9.62 22.24
CA THR A 49 -3.30 8.96 21.08
C THR A 49 -4.38 8.50 20.11
N TYR A 50 -4.25 8.89 18.85
CA TYR A 50 -5.00 8.29 17.74
C TYR A 50 -4.23 7.10 17.21
N VAL A 51 -4.83 5.91 17.26
CA VAL A 51 -4.32 4.71 16.61
C VAL A 51 -5.07 4.55 15.29
N LEU A 52 -4.34 4.63 14.17
CA LEU A 52 -4.89 4.59 12.83
C LEU A 52 -5.02 3.14 12.32
N GLY A 53 -5.70 2.31 13.10
CA GLY A 53 -6.07 0.94 12.78
C GLY A 53 -5.00 -0.10 13.09
N ASP A 54 -5.44 -1.34 12.96
CA ASP A 54 -4.67 -2.56 13.12
C ASP A 54 -3.87 -2.63 14.42
N MET A 55 -4.59 -2.29 15.50
CA MET A 55 -4.00 -2.19 16.84
C MET A 55 -3.68 -3.56 17.44
N ILE A 56 -4.69 -4.46 17.48
CA ILE A 56 -4.58 -5.75 18.20
C ILE A 56 -4.99 -6.89 17.29
N TRP A 57 -4.08 -7.87 17.11
CA TRP A 57 -4.37 -9.07 16.35
C TRP A 57 -5.28 -10.04 17.10
N LYS A 58 -6.03 -10.84 16.37
CA LYS A 58 -7.01 -11.79 16.90
C LYS A 58 -6.50 -12.71 18.02
N ALA A 59 -5.21 -13.02 18.03
CA ALA A 59 -4.59 -13.87 19.07
C ALA A 59 -4.66 -13.26 20.48
N ARG A 60 -4.82 -11.93 20.56
CA ARG A 60 -4.92 -11.17 21.83
C ARG A 60 -6.34 -10.64 22.13
N ASN A 61 -7.38 -11.14 21.43
CA ASN A 61 -8.74 -10.61 21.62
C ASN A 61 -9.24 -10.72 23.06
N ASP A 62 -8.87 -11.77 23.79
CA ASP A 62 -9.38 -12.03 25.15
C ASP A 62 -8.71 -11.12 26.19
N ASP A 63 -7.43 -10.81 26.04
CA ASP A 63 -6.67 -9.94 26.93
C ASP A 63 -6.51 -8.50 26.39
N ALA A 64 -7.19 -8.18 25.29
CA ALA A 64 -7.22 -6.84 24.72
C ALA A 64 -7.61 -5.73 25.72
N PRO A 65 -8.59 -5.92 26.63
CA PRO A 65 -8.92 -4.89 27.61
C PRO A 65 -7.76 -4.55 28.55
N GLU A 66 -7.00 -5.56 29.00
CA GLU A 66 -5.85 -5.41 29.89
C GLU A 66 -4.68 -4.77 29.15
N LEU A 67 -4.46 -5.17 27.90
CA LEU A 67 -3.45 -4.58 27.03
C LEU A 67 -3.72 -3.08 26.82
N ILE A 68 -4.96 -2.70 26.45
CA ILE A 68 -5.31 -1.29 26.26
C ILE A 68 -5.09 -0.48 27.54
N LYS A 69 -5.46 -1.02 28.70
CA LYS A 69 -5.28 -0.37 30.01
C LYS A 69 -3.80 -0.26 30.42
N SER A 70 -2.92 -1.10 29.86
CA SER A 70 -1.49 -1.03 30.13
C SER A 70 -0.79 0.13 29.41
N LEU A 71 -1.45 0.72 28.41
CA LEU A 71 -0.95 1.85 27.64
C LEU A 71 -1.36 3.17 28.32
N ASN A 72 -0.41 4.09 28.46
CA ASN A 72 -0.67 5.41 29.03
C ASN A 72 -1.55 6.27 28.09
N GLY A 73 -2.33 7.19 28.71
CA GLY A 73 -3.13 8.18 28.01
C GLY A 73 -4.52 7.64 27.61
N GLN A 74 -5.22 8.44 26.84
CA GLN A 74 -6.50 8.08 26.23
C GLN A 74 -6.27 7.63 24.79
N ILE A 75 -7.02 6.64 24.33
CA ILE A 75 -6.86 6.07 23.00
C ILE A 75 -8.15 6.23 22.21
N ILE A 76 -8.06 6.91 21.05
CA ILE A 76 -9.11 6.88 20.01
C ILE A 76 -8.61 5.99 18.88
N LEU A 77 -9.40 4.97 18.55
CA LEU A 77 -9.10 4.07 17.46
C LEU A 77 -9.82 4.51 16.18
N ILE A 78 -9.08 4.76 15.12
CA ILE A 78 -9.59 4.74 13.76
C ILE A 78 -9.55 3.28 13.31
N LYS A 79 -10.68 2.69 12.91
CA LYS A 79 -10.75 1.25 12.65
C LYS A 79 -9.91 0.84 11.43
N GLY A 80 -9.07 -0.17 11.62
CA GLY A 80 -8.40 -0.91 10.57
C GLY A 80 -9.17 -2.18 10.15
N ASN A 81 -8.66 -2.87 9.16
CA ASN A 81 -9.29 -4.08 8.64
C ASN A 81 -9.06 -5.31 9.52
N HIS A 82 -8.10 -5.25 10.46
CA HIS A 82 -7.80 -6.35 11.38
C HIS A 82 -8.26 -6.16 12.83
N ASP A 83 -8.92 -5.07 13.17
CA ASP A 83 -9.36 -4.73 14.54
C ASP A 83 -10.55 -5.59 15.04
N ARG A 84 -10.41 -6.91 14.93
CA ARG A 84 -11.45 -7.88 15.36
C ARG A 84 -11.65 -7.93 16.87
N PHE A 85 -10.69 -7.46 17.67
CA PHE A 85 -10.80 -7.34 19.11
C PHE A 85 -11.98 -6.45 19.52
N LEU A 86 -12.48 -5.61 18.64
CA LEU A 86 -13.68 -4.79 18.85
C LEU A 86 -14.98 -5.60 19.04
N HIS A 87 -14.96 -6.92 18.80
CA HIS A 87 -16.07 -7.78 19.24
C HIS A 87 -16.12 -7.92 20.77
N ASN A 88 -15.04 -7.67 21.48
CA ASN A 88 -14.96 -7.67 22.93
C ASN A 88 -15.49 -6.34 23.50
N ALA A 89 -16.65 -6.39 24.20
CA ALA A 89 -17.28 -5.20 24.77
C ALA A 89 -16.42 -4.49 25.83
N LYS A 90 -15.60 -5.23 26.60
CA LYS A 90 -14.69 -4.65 27.59
C LYS A 90 -13.53 -3.93 26.93
N ALA A 91 -13.02 -4.46 25.81
CA ALA A 91 -12.00 -3.79 25.02
C ALA A 91 -12.52 -2.48 24.41
N LYS A 92 -13.75 -2.49 23.86
CA LYS A 92 -14.40 -1.25 23.40
C LYS A 92 -14.52 -0.21 24.50
N ALA A 93 -14.92 -0.63 25.70
CA ALA A 93 -15.10 0.27 26.84
C ALA A 93 -13.77 0.82 27.40
N ALA A 94 -12.65 0.20 27.08
CA ALA A 94 -11.32 0.68 27.46
C ALA A 94 -10.78 1.78 26.53
N LEU A 95 -11.36 1.96 25.34
CA LEU A 95 -11.03 3.03 24.39
C LEU A 95 -11.82 4.29 24.70
N ALA A 96 -11.21 5.47 24.54
CA ALA A 96 -11.88 6.75 24.66
C ALA A 96 -12.81 7.05 23.47
N GLY A 97 -12.57 6.42 22.33
CA GLY A 97 -13.42 6.55 21.16
C GLY A 97 -13.05 5.54 20.05
N ILE A 98 -14.01 5.30 19.18
CA ILE A 98 -13.85 4.44 18.00
C ILE A 98 -14.52 5.14 16.84
N LYS A 99 -13.80 5.30 15.72
CA LYS A 99 -14.28 5.99 14.52
C LYS A 99 -13.85 5.22 13.27
N ASP A 100 -14.53 5.46 12.15
CA ASP A 100 -14.09 4.95 10.84
C ASP A 100 -13.03 5.89 10.22
N SER A 101 -13.21 7.19 10.42
CA SER A 101 -12.26 8.26 10.05
C SER A 101 -12.52 9.47 10.94
N ASP A 102 -11.59 10.43 10.99
CA ASP A 102 -11.80 11.66 11.74
C ASP A 102 -11.25 12.89 11.00
N ASP A 103 -11.77 14.05 11.36
CA ASP A 103 -11.38 15.36 10.81
C ASP A 103 -11.18 16.29 12.00
N ILE A 104 -9.92 16.51 12.36
CA ILE A 104 -9.55 17.22 13.59
C ILE A 104 -8.71 18.46 13.30
N CYS A 105 -8.62 19.32 14.29
CA CYS A 105 -7.70 20.46 14.27
C CYS A 105 -6.65 20.27 15.36
N VAL A 106 -5.39 20.24 14.98
CA VAL A 106 -4.24 20.11 15.89
C VAL A 106 -3.51 21.42 15.94
N THR A 107 -3.13 21.85 17.15
CA THR A 107 -2.29 23.04 17.36
C THR A 107 -0.85 22.58 17.55
N LEU A 108 0.03 23.04 16.68
CA LEU A 108 1.47 22.79 16.73
C LEU A 108 2.14 23.53 17.90
N GLU A 109 3.37 23.19 18.22
CA GLU A 109 4.14 23.84 19.30
C GLU A 109 4.37 25.35 19.05
N ASP A 110 4.43 25.76 17.77
CA ASP A 110 4.52 27.18 17.37
C ASP A 110 3.19 27.94 17.44
N GLY A 111 2.10 27.28 17.83
CA GLY A 111 0.74 27.82 17.87
C GLY A 111 -0.03 27.75 16.55
N THR A 112 0.57 27.29 15.48
CA THR A 112 -0.10 27.10 14.18
C THR A 112 -1.16 26.02 14.29
N LYS A 113 -2.33 26.22 13.69
CA LYS A 113 -3.40 25.22 13.63
C LYS A 113 -3.39 24.51 12.29
N LYS A 114 -3.34 23.20 12.33
CA LYS A 114 -3.42 22.33 11.17
C LYS A 114 -4.69 21.48 11.21
N ARG A 115 -5.40 21.42 10.08
CA ARG A 115 -6.48 20.46 9.87
C ARG A 115 -5.88 19.12 9.48
N VAL A 116 -6.30 18.06 10.15
CA VAL A 116 -5.76 16.72 9.98
C VAL A 116 -6.89 15.73 9.72
N ILE A 117 -6.80 15.03 8.61
CA ILE A 117 -7.73 13.99 8.22
C ILE A 117 -7.11 12.64 8.57
N LEU A 118 -7.81 11.87 9.38
CA LEU A 118 -7.35 10.58 9.90
C LEU A 118 -8.14 9.45 9.25
N ASP A 119 -7.42 8.48 8.70
CA ASP A 119 -7.99 7.27 8.16
C ASP A 119 -6.99 6.12 8.31
N HIS A 120 -7.45 4.89 8.27
CA HIS A 120 -6.53 3.75 8.23
C HIS A 120 -5.88 3.61 6.86
N PHE A 121 -6.66 3.81 5.80
CA PHE A 121 -6.20 3.67 4.43
C PHE A 121 -5.71 4.99 3.83
N PHE A 122 -4.76 4.88 2.92
CA PHE A 122 -4.32 5.99 2.09
C PHE A 122 -5.47 6.58 1.26
N LYS A 123 -5.65 7.89 1.35
CA LYS A 123 -6.63 8.61 0.53
C LYS A 123 -5.93 9.69 -0.29
N PRO A 124 -5.80 9.50 -1.60
CA PRO A 124 -5.15 10.50 -2.46
C PRO A 124 -5.91 11.82 -2.52
N MET A 125 -7.22 11.77 -2.29
CA MET A 125 -8.10 12.94 -2.26
C MET A 125 -8.93 12.92 -0.99
N TYR A 126 -8.66 13.88 -0.12
CA TYR A 126 -9.31 14.03 1.18
C TYR A 126 -9.80 15.45 1.39
N ASN A 127 -10.64 15.65 2.38
CA ASN A 127 -11.23 16.97 2.63
C ASN A 127 -10.16 18.02 2.99
N GLY A 128 -10.11 19.10 2.21
CA GLY A 128 -9.15 20.18 2.43
C GLY A 128 -7.74 19.95 1.86
N HIS A 129 -7.50 18.85 1.06
CA HIS A 129 -6.20 18.61 0.45
C HIS A 129 -5.66 19.79 -0.36
N ARG A 130 -6.53 20.57 -1.02
CA ARG A 130 -6.14 21.78 -1.76
C ARG A 130 -5.83 22.98 -0.86
N TYR A 131 -6.14 22.86 0.43
CA TYR A 131 -6.03 23.94 1.43
C TYR A 131 -5.07 23.57 2.55
N GLN A 132 -4.05 22.75 2.24
CA GLN A 132 -2.99 22.34 3.17
C GLN A 132 -3.48 21.56 4.41
N ALA A 133 -4.63 20.87 4.30
CA ALA A 133 -4.97 19.86 5.29
C ALA A 133 -4.00 18.68 5.15
N ILE A 134 -3.62 18.12 6.28
CA ILE A 134 -2.73 16.96 6.37
C ILE A 134 -3.57 15.69 6.37
N HIS A 135 -3.14 14.65 5.66
CA HIS A 135 -3.71 13.32 5.77
C HIS A 135 -2.73 12.38 6.47
N LEU A 136 -3.18 11.79 7.57
CA LEU A 136 -2.44 10.73 8.27
C LEU A 136 -3.15 9.41 8.04
N HIS A 137 -2.38 8.40 7.65
CA HIS A 137 -2.86 7.03 7.41
C HIS A 137 -1.86 5.99 7.92
N ALA A 138 -2.20 4.71 7.75
CA ALA A 138 -1.38 3.56 8.10
C ALA A 138 -1.54 2.48 7.01
N HIS A 139 -1.74 1.21 7.35
CA HIS A 139 -2.12 0.08 6.51
C HIS A 139 -1.02 -0.50 5.61
N SER A 140 -0.38 0.32 4.80
CA SER A 140 0.48 -0.16 3.71
C SER A 140 1.79 -0.81 4.16
N HIS A 141 2.17 -0.68 5.43
CA HIS A 141 3.41 -1.24 5.96
C HIS A 141 4.64 -0.89 5.09
N PHE A 142 5.64 -1.80 4.99
CA PHE A 142 6.76 -1.71 4.05
C PHE A 142 6.50 -2.52 2.78
N THR A 143 5.29 -2.43 2.24
CA THR A 143 4.88 -3.15 1.03
C THR A 143 4.97 -2.30 -0.22
N ASP A 144 4.63 -2.90 -1.36
CA ASP A 144 4.57 -2.18 -2.63
C ASP A 144 3.46 -1.13 -2.66
N GLU A 145 2.44 -1.28 -1.81
CA GLU A 145 1.42 -0.24 -1.62
C GLU A 145 2.03 1.05 -1.08
N ALA A 146 2.98 0.95 -0.14
CA ALA A 146 3.69 2.12 0.37
C ALA A 146 4.53 2.83 -0.69
N ASP A 147 5.16 2.09 -1.60
CA ASP A 147 5.88 2.68 -2.73
C ASP A 147 4.93 3.42 -3.67
N PHE A 148 3.78 2.79 -3.98
CA PHE A 148 2.73 3.42 -4.79
C PHE A 148 2.24 4.72 -4.15
N GLU A 149 1.98 4.73 -2.85
CA GLU A 149 1.50 5.91 -2.12
C GLU A 149 2.50 7.07 -2.23
N VAL A 150 3.80 6.79 -2.03
CA VAL A 150 4.87 7.78 -2.14
C VAL A 150 4.97 8.32 -3.57
N ASP A 151 4.95 7.47 -4.57
CA ASP A 151 5.06 7.89 -5.96
C ASP A 151 3.83 8.65 -6.42
N PHE A 152 2.65 8.25 -5.95
CA PHE A 152 1.42 8.98 -6.23
C PHE A 152 1.42 10.37 -5.58
N ALA A 153 1.87 10.49 -4.34
CA ALA A 153 2.02 11.79 -3.67
C ALA A 153 3.00 12.70 -4.41
N LYS A 154 4.14 12.17 -4.86
CA LYS A 154 5.10 12.92 -5.70
C LYS A 154 4.46 13.37 -7.01
N TYR A 155 3.71 12.48 -7.68
CA TYR A 155 2.99 12.84 -8.91
C TYR A 155 2.00 13.97 -8.69
N LEU A 156 1.17 13.89 -7.65
CA LEU A 156 0.22 14.93 -7.32
C LEU A 156 0.91 16.28 -7.07
N ASN A 157 2.02 16.27 -6.34
CA ASN A 157 2.82 17.49 -6.10
C ASN A 157 3.39 18.06 -7.40
N SER A 158 3.83 17.21 -8.34
CA SER A 158 4.39 17.64 -9.63
C SER A 158 3.37 18.36 -10.53
N ILE A 159 2.08 18.08 -10.36
CA ILE A 159 0.99 18.72 -11.10
C ILE A 159 0.30 19.86 -10.31
N GLY A 160 0.93 20.29 -9.20
CA GLY A 160 0.49 21.43 -8.41
C GLY A 160 -0.51 21.14 -7.29
N TYR A 161 -0.79 19.87 -7.02
CA TYR A 161 -1.52 19.45 -5.82
C TYR A 161 -0.52 19.39 -4.65
N ARG A 162 -0.62 20.30 -3.72
CA ARG A 162 0.21 20.28 -2.51
C ARG A 162 -0.40 19.32 -1.50
N ASN A 163 -0.08 18.06 -1.61
CA ASN A 163 -0.52 17.03 -0.68
C ASN A 163 0.48 16.88 0.46
N GLU A 164 -0.02 17.03 1.68
CA GLU A 164 0.69 16.67 2.90
C GLU A 164 0.10 15.36 3.42
N ILE A 165 0.69 14.23 3.01
CA ILE A 165 0.23 12.88 3.35
C ILE A 165 1.37 12.14 4.03
N TYR A 166 1.09 11.56 5.19
CA TYR A 166 2.09 10.86 6.00
C TYR A 166 1.53 9.52 6.48
N ASN A 167 2.35 8.48 6.36
CA ASN A 167 2.08 7.19 6.97
C ASN A 167 2.58 7.20 8.42
N VAL A 168 1.70 6.91 9.37
CA VAL A 168 2.01 6.85 10.80
C VAL A 168 2.06 5.42 11.35
N GLY A 169 2.16 4.43 10.46
CA GLY A 169 2.45 3.06 10.86
C GLY A 169 3.69 3.00 11.75
N CYS A 170 3.62 2.28 12.84
CA CYS A 170 4.65 2.30 13.89
C CYS A 170 6.07 1.97 13.39
N MET A 171 6.18 1.15 12.33
CA MET A 171 7.46 0.76 11.73
C MET A 171 8.22 1.94 11.11
N TYR A 172 7.52 3.00 10.69
CA TYR A 172 8.15 4.20 10.14
C TYR A 172 8.72 5.13 11.24
N TRP A 173 8.26 4.97 12.47
CA TRP A 173 8.51 5.89 13.58
C TRP A 173 9.16 5.19 14.77
N ASN A 174 10.09 4.29 14.50
CA ASN A 174 10.83 3.56 15.54
C ASN A 174 9.90 2.88 16.56
N TYR A 175 8.72 2.45 16.12
CA TYR A 175 7.71 1.79 16.97
C TYR A 175 7.27 2.65 18.17
N GLU A 176 7.23 3.96 18.00
CA GLU A 176 6.78 4.94 18.99
C GLU A 176 5.61 5.77 18.45
N PRO A 177 4.64 6.16 19.28
CA PRO A 177 3.67 7.19 18.91
C PRO A 177 4.37 8.53 18.67
N VAL A 178 3.93 9.30 17.67
CA VAL A 178 4.54 10.58 17.27
C VAL A 178 3.55 11.72 17.31
N THR A 179 4.02 12.92 17.61
CA THR A 179 3.24 14.16 17.53
C THR A 179 3.17 14.67 16.09
N LEU A 180 2.24 15.59 15.80
CA LEU A 180 2.15 16.20 14.47
C LEU A 180 3.40 17.01 14.12
N ASP A 181 4.03 17.65 15.11
CA ASP A 181 5.28 18.40 14.93
C ASP A 181 6.40 17.46 14.48
N GLU A 182 6.58 16.32 15.16
CA GLU A 182 7.56 15.29 14.78
C GLU A 182 7.30 14.74 13.38
N ILE A 183 6.03 14.55 13.00
CA ILE A 183 5.66 14.07 11.66
C ILE A 183 6.08 15.08 10.59
N ILE A 184 5.79 16.34 10.80
CA ILE A 184 6.12 17.41 9.84
C ILE A 184 7.63 17.60 9.75
N GLU A 185 8.35 17.58 10.87
CA GLU A 185 9.83 17.65 10.91
C GLU A 185 10.49 16.45 10.23
N GLY A 186 9.94 15.25 10.40
CA GLY A 186 10.42 14.04 9.75
C GLY A 186 10.24 14.04 8.23
N GLY A 187 9.37 14.91 7.73
CA GLY A 187 9.05 15.00 6.30
C GLY A 187 8.16 13.85 5.81
N PRO A 188 7.91 13.79 4.49
CA PRO A 188 7.09 12.72 3.91
C PRO A 188 7.68 11.37 4.30
N THR A 189 6.82 10.44 4.67
CA THR A 189 7.22 9.11 5.11
C THR A 189 7.93 8.39 3.97
N LEU A 190 9.25 8.49 3.99
CA LEU A 190 10.09 7.67 3.14
C LEU A 190 10.28 6.35 3.85
N ARG A 191 10.30 5.25 3.11
CA ARG A 191 10.77 3.99 3.69
C ARG A 191 12.09 4.26 4.39
N PRO A 192 12.27 3.88 5.66
CA PRO A 192 13.59 3.84 6.22
C PRO A 192 14.47 3.03 5.26
N ASN A 193 15.68 3.49 4.97
CA ASN A 193 16.70 2.68 4.29
C ASN A 193 17.08 1.53 5.23
N TYR A 194 16.19 0.58 5.40
CA TYR A 194 16.57 -0.74 5.85
C TYR A 194 17.38 -1.31 4.70
N GLY A 195 18.68 -1.29 4.88
CA GLY A 195 19.69 -1.61 3.90
C GLY A 195 19.16 -2.43 2.74
N GLU A 196 19.67 -2.24 1.57
CA GLU A 196 19.15 -2.84 0.34
C GLU A 196 18.29 -4.05 0.65
N ARG A 197 16.96 -4.00 0.40
CA ARG A 197 16.13 -5.21 0.47
C ARG A 197 17.01 -6.28 -0.12
N SER A 198 17.21 -7.39 0.59
CA SER A 198 17.86 -8.52 -0.02
C SER A 198 17.25 -8.68 -1.41
N PRO A 199 18.02 -8.96 -2.45
CA PRO A 199 17.49 -9.13 -3.81
C PRO A 199 16.34 -10.14 -3.89
N GLU A 200 16.15 -10.96 -2.86
CA GLU A 200 15.05 -11.90 -2.63
C GLU A 200 13.74 -11.23 -2.20
N TYR A 201 13.77 -10.01 -1.63
CA TYR A 201 12.59 -9.24 -1.20
C TYR A 201 12.33 -7.95 -1.98
N THR A 202 13.23 -7.48 -2.79
CA THR A 202 12.75 -6.82 -3.97
C THR A 202 11.94 -7.92 -4.63
N MET A 203 10.62 -7.81 -4.60
CA MET A 203 9.88 -8.34 -5.70
C MET A 203 10.49 -7.64 -6.90
N GLN A 204 11.66 -8.10 -7.31
CA GLN A 204 12.07 -8.03 -8.67
C GLN A 204 10.95 -8.79 -9.33
N PHE A 205 9.98 -8.06 -9.77
CA PHE A 205 9.20 -8.55 -10.83
C PHE A 205 10.14 -8.60 -12.04
N PRO A 206 10.86 -9.69 -12.26
CA PRO A 206 11.66 -9.86 -13.47
C PRO A 206 10.71 -10.17 -14.62
N TRP A 207 9.54 -9.52 -14.57
CA TRP A 207 8.33 -9.91 -15.23
C TRP A 207 8.40 -9.66 -16.70
N ILE A 208 9.35 -8.87 -17.11
CA ILE A 208 9.48 -8.53 -18.48
C ILE A 208 10.87 -8.93 -18.92
N LYS A 209 11.04 -10.22 -19.15
CA LYS A 209 11.96 -10.59 -20.20
C LYS A 209 11.53 -9.83 -21.43
N LYS A 210 12.47 -9.18 -22.13
CA LYS A 210 12.21 -8.49 -23.40
C LYS A 210 11.11 -9.22 -24.15
N PRO A 211 10.04 -8.50 -24.56
CA PRO A 211 9.02 -9.09 -25.38
C PRO A 211 9.67 -9.82 -26.54
N THR A 212 9.32 -11.08 -26.72
CA THR A 212 9.83 -11.87 -27.83
C THR A 212 8.90 -11.72 -29.02
N LEU A 213 9.48 -11.46 -30.19
CA LEU A 213 8.74 -11.52 -31.45
C LEU A 213 8.67 -12.98 -31.86
N TYR A 214 7.46 -13.49 -32.13
CA TYR A 214 7.34 -14.71 -32.91
C TYR A 214 7.63 -14.38 -34.36
N PRO A 215 8.50 -15.15 -35.03
CA PRO A 215 9.00 -14.80 -36.38
C PRO A 215 7.91 -14.65 -37.43
N GLU A 216 6.77 -15.27 -37.25
CA GLU A 216 5.75 -15.42 -38.29
C GLU A 216 4.44 -14.68 -38.03
N ASP A 217 4.01 -14.45 -36.77
CA ASP A 217 2.61 -14.15 -36.49
C ASP A 217 2.30 -12.94 -35.62
N GLY A 218 3.23 -12.09 -35.26
CA GLY A 218 2.84 -10.91 -34.52
C GLY A 218 3.72 -10.53 -33.35
N ILE A 219 3.11 -9.88 -32.36
CA ILE A 219 3.78 -9.39 -31.17
C ILE A 219 3.41 -10.22 -29.95
N THR A 220 4.35 -10.32 -29.03
CA THR A 220 4.16 -10.99 -27.77
C THR A 220 4.49 -10.09 -26.61
N TRP A 221 3.71 -10.21 -25.57
CA TRP A 221 4.02 -9.64 -24.27
C TRP A 221 3.65 -10.69 -23.22
N ASN A 222 4.67 -11.33 -22.68
CA ASN A 222 4.46 -12.42 -21.77
C ASN A 222 4.22 -11.91 -20.36
N VAL A 223 3.11 -12.32 -19.78
CA VAL A 223 2.77 -12.12 -18.39
C VAL A 223 3.20 -13.35 -17.62
N PHE A 224 3.89 -13.18 -16.51
CA PHE A 224 4.48 -14.26 -15.74
C PHE A 224 3.74 -14.45 -14.42
N TYR A 225 3.70 -15.69 -13.97
CA TYR A 225 3.18 -16.05 -12.67
C TYR A 225 4.26 -16.73 -11.82
N HIS A 226 4.42 -16.28 -10.58
CA HIS A 226 5.33 -16.86 -9.61
C HIS A 226 4.56 -17.38 -8.40
N ASN A 227 5.06 -18.41 -7.73
CA ASN A 227 4.52 -18.85 -6.46
C ASN A 227 4.97 -17.92 -5.32
N VAL A 228 4.49 -18.21 -4.10
CA VAL A 228 4.83 -17.42 -2.90
C VAL A 228 6.33 -17.42 -2.53
N ASN A 229 7.09 -18.36 -3.08
CA ASN A 229 8.54 -18.47 -2.90
C ASN A 229 9.34 -17.73 -3.98
N GLY A 230 8.64 -17.11 -4.94
CA GLY A 230 9.28 -16.44 -6.08
C GLY A 230 9.67 -17.37 -7.23
N ASP A 231 9.36 -18.67 -7.16
CA ASP A 231 9.64 -19.59 -8.24
C ASP A 231 8.72 -19.33 -9.43
N TRP A 232 9.29 -19.30 -10.61
CA TRP A 232 8.52 -19.17 -11.85
C TRP A 232 7.63 -20.40 -12.08
N ILE A 233 6.35 -20.17 -12.38
CA ILE A 233 5.38 -21.24 -12.57
C ILE A 233 4.88 -21.29 -14.01
N ASP A 234 4.41 -20.15 -14.55
CA ASP A 234 3.78 -20.11 -15.87
C ASP A 234 3.84 -18.72 -16.50
N THR A 235 3.51 -18.65 -17.79
CA THR A 235 3.43 -17.42 -18.56
C THR A 235 2.35 -17.53 -19.63
N PHE A 236 1.75 -16.41 -20.01
CA PHE A 236 0.92 -16.31 -21.20
C PHE A 236 1.19 -15.02 -21.97
N ASN A 237 0.92 -15.04 -23.28
CA ASN A 237 1.05 -13.87 -24.12
C ASN A 237 -0.28 -13.10 -24.13
N ILE A 238 -0.28 -11.85 -23.60
CA ILE A 238 -1.52 -11.07 -23.54
C ILE A 238 -2.10 -10.74 -24.93
N PHE A 239 -1.30 -10.71 -25.97
CA PHE A 239 -1.78 -10.45 -27.34
C PHE A 239 -2.51 -11.66 -27.98
N GLU A 240 -2.45 -12.82 -27.38
CA GLU A 240 -3.32 -13.94 -27.71
C GLU A 240 -4.75 -13.71 -27.27
N HIS A 241 -4.96 -12.83 -26.29
CA HIS A 241 -6.30 -12.42 -25.89
C HIS A 241 -6.90 -11.47 -26.93
N GLY A 242 -7.81 -11.97 -27.74
CA GLY A 242 -8.34 -11.28 -28.94
C GLY A 242 -8.93 -9.91 -28.66
N ALA A 243 -9.67 -9.75 -27.56
CA ALA A 243 -10.24 -8.46 -27.18
C ALA A 243 -9.16 -7.44 -26.84
N PHE A 244 -8.12 -7.80 -26.07
CA PHE A 244 -7.01 -6.91 -25.75
C PHE A 244 -6.28 -6.46 -27.02
N ARG A 245 -5.99 -7.39 -27.92
CA ARG A 245 -5.35 -7.09 -29.21
C ARG A 245 -6.15 -6.09 -30.04
N GLU A 246 -7.48 -6.18 -30.08
CA GLU A 246 -8.33 -5.24 -30.81
C GLU A 246 -8.32 -3.83 -30.20
N TYR A 247 -8.27 -3.69 -28.88
CA TYR A 247 -8.10 -2.37 -28.23
C TYR A 247 -6.76 -1.72 -28.60
N VAL A 248 -5.67 -2.48 -28.60
CA VAL A 248 -4.35 -1.98 -29.01
C VAL A 248 -4.32 -1.59 -30.47
N LYS A 249 -4.90 -2.40 -31.36
CA LYS A 249 -5.06 -2.06 -32.78
C LYS A 249 -5.85 -0.77 -32.99
N LYS A 250 -6.92 -0.58 -32.24
CA LYS A 250 -7.76 0.62 -32.31
C LYS A 250 -6.98 1.86 -31.91
N ALA A 251 -6.16 1.78 -30.87
CA ALA A 251 -5.25 2.86 -30.47
C ALA A 251 -4.23 3.17 -31.59
N ALA A 252 -3.61 2.13 -32.18
CA ALA A 252 -2.57 2.29 -33.19
C ALA A 252 -3.05 2.89 -34.53
N ARG A 253 -4.33 2.65 -34.93
CA ARG A 253 -4.87 3.10 -36.20
C ARG A 253 -5.12 4.60 -36.31
N LYS A 254 -5.23 5.31 -35.18
CA LYS A 254 -5.74 6.70 -35.15
C LYS A 254 -4.67 7.76 -34.93
N VAL A 255 -3.42 7.37 -34.70
CA VAL A 255 -2.38 8.29 -34.25
C VAL A 255 -1.16 8.29 -35.16
N GLN A 256 -0.50 9.46 -35.24
CA GLN A 256 0.68 9.67 -36.07
C GLN A 256 1.97 9.80 -35.26
N SER A 257 1.86 10.13 -33.97
CA SER A 257 3.00 10.22 -33.04
C SER A 257 2.97 9.14 -31.98
N LYS A 258 4.15 8.83 -31.41
CA LYS A 258 4.27 7.89 -30.30
C LYS A 258 3.59 8.43 -29.02
N GLU A 259 3.67 9.74 -28.80
CA GLU A 259 3.07 10.43 -27.66
C GLU A 259 1.54 10.32 -27.70
N ASP A 260 0.93 10.58 -28.86
CA ASP A 260 -0.50 10.42 -29.05
C ASP A 260 -0.94 8.96 -28.94
N PHE A 261 -0.08 8.05 -29.45
CA PHE A 261 -0.32 6.60 -29.30
C PHE A 261 -0.31 6.20 -27.84
N ALA A 262 0.67 6.61 -27.05
CA ALA A 262 0.75 6.30 -25.62
C ALA A 262 -0.49 6.78 -24.87
N LYS A 263 -0.95 7.99 -25.16
CA LYS A 263 -2.16 8.57 -24.56
C LYS A 263 -3.43 7.80 -24.93
N GLN A 264 -3.57 7.48 -26.21
CA GLN A 264 -4.73 6.74 -26.71
C GLN A 264 -4.71 5.29 -26.20
N LEU A 265 -3.55 4.65 -26.22
CA LEU A 265 -3.35 3.29 -25.73
C LEU A 265 -3.69 3.18 -24.25
N ARG A 266 -3.26 4.14 -23.43
CA ARG A 266 -3.59 4.16 -22.01
C ARG A 266 -5.11 4.22 -21.78
N SER A 267 -5.79 5.07 -22.51
CA SER A 267 -7.25 5.17 -22.44
C SER A 267 -7.95 3.86 -22.84
N GLU A 268 -7.53 3.24 -23.93
CA GLU A 268 -8.13 1.98 -24.41
C GLU A 268 -7.81 0.80 -23.49
N VAL A 269 -6.56 0.69 -23.01
CA VAL A 269 -6.16 -0.37 -22.08
C VAL A 269 -6.89 -0.24 -20.75
N MET A 270 -6.96 0.96 -20.18
CA MET A 270 -7.70 1.20 -18.95
C MET A 270 -9.20 0.94 -19.12
N TYR A 271 -9.79 1.33 -20.26
CA TYR A 271 -11.17 1.03 -20.55
C TYR A 271 -11.42 -0.48 -20.68
N TYR A 272 -10.52 -1.23 -21.33
CA TYR A 272 -10.61 -2.66 -21.46
C TYR A 272 -10.65 -3.35 -20.09
N PHE A 273 -9.68 -3.06 -19.25
CA PHE A 273 -9.62 -3.65 -17.92
C PHE A 273 -10.79 -3.21 -17.03
N TRP A 274 -11.14 -1.94 -17.07
CA TRP A 274 -12.19 -1.40 -16.21
C TRP A 274 -13.61 -1.83 -16.64
N ALA A 275 -13.92 -1.74 -17.93
CA ALA A 275 -15.26 -2.04 -18.45
C ALA A 275 -15.55 -3.54 -18.61
N LYS A 276 -14.52 -4.34 -18.79
CA LYS A 276 -14.63 -5.79 -18.98
C LYS A 276 -14.42 -6.58 -17.70
N CYS A 277 -13.99 -5.95 -16.62
CA CYS A 277 -13.63 -6.61 -15.37
C CYS A 277 -12.58 -7.72 -15.53
N GLU A 278 -11.75 -7.62 -16.57
CA GLU A 278 -10.69 -8.60 -16.90
C GLU A 278 -9.35 -8.17 -16.32
N TRP A 279 -9.36 -7.72 -15.07
CA TRP A 279 -8.16 -7.37 -14.30
C TRP A 279 -7.29 -8.58 -14.03
N GLU A 280 -7.93 -9.74 -13.93
CA GLU A 280 -7.31 -11.00 -13.60
C GLU A 280 -7.55 -12.01 -14.73
N VAL A 281 -6.49 -12.59 -15.21
CA VAL A 281 -6.55 -13.72 -16.14
C VAL A 281 -6.30 -15.00 -15.37
N LEU A 282 -7.15 -16.00 -15.58
CA LEU A 282 -6.93 -17.32 -15.04
C LEU A 282 -5.86 -18.03 -15.88
N ILE A 283 -4.83 -18.51 -15.21
CA ILE A 283 -3.84 -19.38 -15.80
C ILE A 283 -3.83 -20.71 -15.05
N THR A 284 -3.52 -21.80 -15.79
CA THR A 284 -3.33 -23.14 -15.20
C THR A 284 -1.83 -23.42 -15.15
N PRO A 285 -1.15 -23.16 -14.02
CA PRO A 285 0.27 -23.39 -13.91
C PRO A 285 0.60 -24.88 -14.06
N TRP A 286 1.70 -25.20 -14.73
CA TRP A 286 2.21 -26.55 -14.88
C TRP A 286 3.41 -26.77 -13.96
N VAL A 287 3.24 -27.59 -12.94
CA VAL A 287 4.30 -27.92 -11.98
C VAL A 287 4.58 -29.43 -12.05
N GLY A 288 5.82 -29.78 -12.31
CA GLY A 288 6.22 -31.20 -12.41
C GLY A 288 5.48 -31.99 -13.47
N GLY A 289 5.08 -31.37 -14.59
CA GLY A 289 4.38 -32.00 -15.69
C GLY A 289 2.88 -32.26 -15.47
N LYS A 290 2.31 -31.65 -14.42
CA LYS A 290 0.87 -31.69 -14.10
C LYS A 290 0.31 -30.30 -13.98
N GLY A 291 -0.90 -30.06 -14.48
CA GLY A 291 -1.69 -28.88 -14.20
C GLY A 291 -2.06 -28.83 -12.72
N VAL A 292 -1.92 -27.67 -12.11
CA VAL A 292 -2.37 -27.39 -10.75
C VAL A 292 -3.57 -26.43 -10.79
N GLU A 293 -4.11 -26.10 -9.63
CA GLU A 293 -5.25 -25.18 -9.51
C GLU A 293 -5.01 -23.88 -10.28
N ASP A 294 -6.04 -23.42 -11.00
CA ASP A 294 -6.01 -22.17 -11.73
C ASP A 294 -5.69 -20.99 -10.81
N LYS A 295 -4.82 -20.09 -11.27
CA LYS A 295 -4.43 -18.91 -10.54
C LYS A 295 -4.82 -17.65 -11.31
N LYS A 296 -5.16 -16.61 -10.59
CA LYS A 296 -5.46 -15.30 -11.14
C LYS A 296 -4.19 -14.44 -11.20
N VAL A 297 -3.98 -13.79 -12.34
CA VAL A 297 -2.84 -12.91 -12.59
C VAL A 297 -3.35 -11.51 -12.92
N ASP A 298 -2.87 -10.51 -12.18
CA ASP A 298 -3.17 -9.11 -12.47
C ASP A 298 -2.33 -8.58 -13.64
N VAL A 299 -2.95 -8.59 -14.80
CA VAL A 299 -2.34 -8.19 -16.06
C VAL A 299 -2.23 -6.67 -16.18
N CYS A 300 -3.25 -5.94 -15.70
CA CYS A 300 -3.26 -4.48 -15.76
C CYS A 300 -2.09 -3.89 -14.99
N TRP A 301 -1.89 -4.36 -13.77
CA TRP A 301 -0.79 -3.94 -12.93
C TRP A 301 0.58 -4.18 -13.58
N GLN A 302 0.78 -5.33 -14.18
CA GLN A 302 2.02 -5.65 -14.88
C GLN A 302 2.28 -4.71 -16.06
N ILE A 303 1.27 -4.41 -16.87
CA ILE A 303 1.41 -3.48 -18.01
C ILE A 303 1.68 -2.07 -17.50
N MET A 304 0.97 -1.62 -16.48
CA MET A 304 1.09 -0.25 -15.98
C MET A 304 2.43 0.03 -15.31
N ASN A 305 2.99 -0.95 -14.60
CA ASN A 305 4.32 -0.81 -13.99
C ASN A 305 5.47 -0.78 -15.00
N ASN A 306 5.19 -1.21 -16.23
CA ASN A 306 6.19 -1.23 -17.31
C ASN A 306 5.70 -0.43 -18.52
N TRP A 307 4.93 0.60 -18.26
CA TRP A 307 4.18 1.34 -19.26
C TRP A 307 5.03 1.85 -20.43
N ASP A 308 6.14 2.50 -20.15
CA ASP A 308 6.98 3.07 -21.21
C ASP A 308 7.60 1.99 -22.09
N VAL A 309 8.05 0.89 -21.49
CA VAL A 309 8.61 -0.26 -22.21
C VAL A 309 7.52 -0.94 -23.04
N PHE A 310 6.32 -1.06 -22.50
CA PHE A 310 5.17 -1.62 -23.21
C PHE A 310 4.77 -0.75 -24.41
N VAL A 311 4.67 0.56 -24.21
CA VAL A 311 4.37 1.53 -25.29
C VAL A 311 5.42 1.49 -26.39
N ASP A 312 6.70 1.50 -26.03
CA ASP A 312 7.79 1.43 -27.00
C ASP A 312 7.75 0.17 -27.83
N TYR A 313 7.53 -0.95 -27.17
CA TYR A 313 7.44 -2.23 -27.84
C TYR A 313 6.27 -2.28 -28.82
N VAL A 314 5.07 -1.89 -28.38
CA VAL A 314 3.87 -1.93 -29.22
C VAL A 314 4.01 -0.93 -30.39
N TRP A 315 4.50 0.28 -30.14
CA TRP A 315 4.71 1.30 -31.18
C TRP A 315 5.62 0.80 -32.27
N ASN A 316 6.76 0.23 -31.89
CA ASN A 316 7.76 -0.28 -32.85
C ASN A 316 7.25 -1.47 -33.66
N ASN A 317 6.33 -2.25 -33.10
CA ASN A 317 5.78 -3.44 -33.72
C ASN A 317 4.34 -3.28 -34.24
N ARG A 318 3.76 -2.07 -34.21
CA ARG A 318 2.35 -1.84 -34.53
C ARG A 318 1.88 -2.28 -35.92
N LYS A 319 2.81 -2.43 -36.86
CA LYS A 319 2.51 -2.93 -38.19
C LYS A 319 2.24 -4.45 -38.21
N LYS A 320 2.56 -5.15 -37.12
CA LYS A 320 2.35 -6.59 -36.96
C LYS A 320 1.05 -6.91 -36.20
N LEU A 321 0.39 -5.89 -35.66
CA LEU A 321 -0.94 -6.00 -35.09
C LEU A 321 -2.00 -6.16 -36.18
#